data_1a9a7c5f21c8af34ce19fb4d2b0a673f
#
_entry.id   1a9a7c5f21c8af34ce19fb4d2b0a673f
#
_cell.length_a   1.000
_cell.length_b   1.000
_cell.length_c   1.000
_cell.angle_alpha   90.00
_cell.angle_beta   90.00
_cell.angle_gamma   90.00
#
_symmetry.space_group_name_H-M   'P 1'
#
loop_
_entity.id
_entity.type
_entity.pdbx_description
1 polymer ?
#
loop_
_entity_poly.entity_id
_entity_poly.type
_entity_poly.pdbx_seq_one_letter_code
_entity_poly.pdbx_strand_id
1 'polypeptide(L)'
;MQSCTACGLSRRRKNVVIYRGARRPRLLFLGEAPGAQEDESGLPFVGKAGHLLDRAIAELGLPADGYGITNVVMCHPPGNVFDPKAAVACRPWLELKLALLAPEVIVTLGGRALRALEPTSGRPLAEAGRPRSWRGRPLYPMLHPAATFRRRAFRDQWDRDLERLHSMVNQWMPGFLSSSPFPPRGPAPLGSPSSKVAFK
;
A
#
# COMPACT_ATOMS: atom_id res chain seq x y z
N MET A 1 -0.01 -13.69 16.68
CA MET A 1 -0.61 -13.56 15.35
C MET A 1 -0.39 -14.79 14.47
N GLN A 2 0.79 -15.42 14.46
CA GLN A 2 1.10 -16.55 13.57
C GLN A 2 0.13 -17.74 13.69
N SER A 3 -0.34 -18.06 14.88
CA SER A 3 -1.30 -19.14 15.18
C SER A 3 -2.77 -18.72 15.11
N CYS A 4 -3.09 -17.54 14.52
CA CYS A 4 -4.47 -17.02 14.49
C CYS A 4 -5.40 -17.95 13.70
N THR A 5 -6.56 -18.29 14.26
CA THR A 5 -7.62 -19.10 13.63
C THR A 5 -8.97 -18.40 13.61
N ALA A 6 -8.99 -17.07 13.77
CA ALA A 6 -10.21 -16.28 13.97
C ALA A 6 -11.15 -16.23 12.74
N CYS A 7 -10.71 -16.63 11.55
CA CYS A 7 -11.54 -16.67 10.34
C CYS A 7 -11.17 -17.84 9.42
N GLY A 8 -12.03 -18.08 8.39
CA GLY A 8 -11.86 -19.20 7.45
C GLY A 8 -10.58 -19.16 6.62
N LEU A 9 -9.93 -18.00 6.47
CA LEU A 9 -8.66 -17.88 5.73
C LEU A 9 -7.52 -18.67 6.38
N SER A 10 -7.59 -18.91 7.70
CA SER A 10 -6.58 -19.68 8.43
C SER A 10 -6.38 -21.10 7.89
N ARG A 11 -7.39 -21.69 7.26
CA ARG A 11 -7.35 -23.05 6.73
C ARG A 11 -6.63 -23.18 5.38
N ARG A 12 -6.43 -22.06 4.68
CA ARG A 12 -5.92 -22.06 3.29
C ARG A 12 -4.65 -21.24 3.09
N ARG A 13 -4.31 -20.40 4.05
CA ARG A 13 -3.05 -19.62 4.00
C ARG A 13 -1.85 -20.54 4.15
N LYS A 14 -0.74 -20.18 3.54
CA LYS A 14 0.58 -20.72 3.84
C LYS A 14 1.23 -19.97 4.99
N ASN A 15 1.16 -18.63 4.95
CA ASN A 15 1.74 -17.76 5.95
C ASN A 15 0.74 -16.71 6.47
N VAL A 16 0.97 -16.23 7.70
CA VAL A 16 0.37 -14.99 8.18
C VAL A 16 1.30 -13.84 7.80
N VAL A 17 0.85 -12.99 6.90
CA VAL A 17 1.62 -11.86 6.37
C VAL A 17 1.37 -10.63 7.25
N ILE A 18 2.26 -10.39 8.21
CA ILE A 18 2.00 -9.41 9.25
C ILE A 18 2.48 -8.01 8.86
N TYR A 19 3.77 -7.87 8.53
CA TYR A 19 4.42 -6.58 8.44
C TYR A 19 5.80 -6.68 7.77
N ARG A 20 6.26 -5.60 7.09
CA ARG A 20 7.67 -5.36 6.75
C ARG A 20 8.01 -3.88 6.91
N GLY A 21 9.25 -3.57 7.25
CA GLY A 21 9.80 -2.21 7.38
C GLY A 21 10.36 -1.92 8.78
N ALA A 22 10.46 -0.66 9.12
CA ALA A 22 11.04 -0.17 10.36
C ALA A 22 10.26 -0.59 11.60
N ARG A 23 10.93 -0.83 12.71
CA ARG A 23 10.26 -1.17 13.99
C ARG A 23 9.36 -0.05 14.52
N ARG A 24 9.68 1.20 14.21
CA ARG A 24 8.91 2.41 14.57
C ARG A 24 8.81 3.31 13.34
N PRO A 25 7.95 2.97 12.36
CA PRO A 25 7.84 3.75 11.15
C PRO A 25 7.15 5.09 11.42
N ARG A 26 7.67 6.16 10.87
CA ARG A 26 6.95 7.45 10.87
C ARG A 26 5.82 7.45 9.85
N LEU A 27 5.98 6.73 8.72
CA LEU A 27 4.98 6.60 7.67
C LEU A 27 4.59 5.12 7.49
N LEU A 28 3.29 4.83 7.50
CA LEU A 28 2.76 3.47 7.31
C LEU A 28 1.94 3.37 6.03
N PHE A 29 2.34 2.48 5.14
CA PHE A 29 1.50 2.04 4.02
C PHE A 29 0.58 0.91 4.46
N LEU A 30 -0.73 1.10 4.27
CA LEU A 30 -1.76 0.14 4.62
C LEU A 30 -2.48 -0.36 3.37
N GLY A 31 -2.30 -1.62 3.02
CA GLY A 31 -2.99 -2.30 1.92
C GLY A 31 -4.23 -3.08 2.37
N GLU A 32 -4.82 -3.82 1.43
CA GLU A 32 -6.04 -4.61 1.65
C GLU A 32 -5.77 -5.98 2.28
N ALA A 33 -5.08 -6.85 1.57
CA ALA A 33 -4.78 -8.23 1.93
C ALA A 33 -3.56 -8.73 1.15
N PRO A 34 -2.89 -9.80 1.61
CA PRO A 34 -1.81 -10.45 0.87
C PRO A 34 -2.29 -11.06 -0.45
N GLY A 35 -1.45 -11.02 -1.48
CA GLY A 35 -1.58 -11.85 -2.68
C GLY A 35 -0.89 -13.21 -2.51
N ALA A 36 -0.85 -14.00 -3.60
CA ALA A 36 -0.26 -15.33 -3.57
C ALA A 36 1.26 -15.32 -3.29
N GLN A 37 1.99 -14.34 -3.83
CA GLN A 37 3.43 -14.21 -3.58
C GLN A 37 3.74 -13.78 -2.15
N GLU A 38 2.89 -12.95 -1.57
CA GLU A 38 2.96 -12.56 -0.17
C GLU A 38 2.64 -13.73 0.77
N ASP A 39 1.66 -14.57 0.41
CA ASP A 39 1.32 -15.78 1.16
C ASP A 39 2.46 -16.80 1.14
N GLU A 40 3.17 -16.91 0.02
CA GLU A 40 4.34 -17.77 -0.12
C GLU A 40 5.54 -17.30 0.72
N SER A 41 5.83 -15.98 0.66
CA SER A 41 7.01 -15.40 1.30
C SER A 41 6.81 -15.02 2.78
N GLY A 42 5.56 -14.84 3.22
CA GLY A 42 5.24 -14.29 4.55
C GLY A 42 5.45 -12.77 4.69
N LEU A 43 5.81 -12.06 3.61
CA LEU A 43 6.07 -10.62 3.61
C LEU A 43 5.04 -9.85 2.78
N PRO A 44 4.55 -8.68 3.25
CA PRO A 44 3.59 -7.89 2.49
C PRO A 44 4.23 -7.18 1.30
N PHE A 45 3.50 -7.06 0.20
CA PHE A 45 3.87 -6.30 -0.99
C PHE A 45 5.21 -6.74 -1.63
N VAL A 46 5.38 -8.04 -1.89
CA VAL A 46 6.54 -8.60 -2.61
C VAL A 46 6.23 -8.94 -4.07
N GLY A 47 4.96 -8.94 -4.47
CA GLY A 47 4.53 -9.19 -5.83
C GLY A 47 4.61 -7.94 -6.73
N LYS A 48 4.04 -8.03 -7.95
CA LYS A 48 4.07 -6.93 -8.95
C LYS A 48 3.59 -5.57 -8.39
N ALA A 49 2.53 -5.58 -7.58
CA ALA A 49 2.02 -4.39 -6.91
C ALA A 49 3.02 -3.85 -5.86
N GLY A 50 3.70 -4.75 -5.17
CA GLY A 50 4.74 -4.43 -4.19
C GLY A 50 5.96 -3.79 -4.86
N HIS A 51 6.43 -4.32 -5.97
CA HIS A 51 7.55 -3.72 -6.73
C HIS A 51 7.22 -2.30 -7.24
N LEU A 52 5.95 -2.02 -7.57
CA LEU A 52 5.54 -0.65 -7.90
C LEU A 52 5.57 0.24 -6.65
N LEU A 53 5.12 -0.27 -5.51
CA LEU A 53 5.19 0.45 -4.24
C LEU A 53 6.64 0.72 -3.83
N ASP A 54 7.54 -0.26 -3.96
CA ASP A 54 8.97 -0.09 -3.64
C ASP A 54 9.62 1.01 -4.48
N ARG A 55 9.28 1.07 -5.78
CA ARG A 55 9.72 2.18 -6.65
C ARG A 55 9.18 3.53 -6.19
N ALA A 56 7.89 3.59 -5.85
CA ALA A 56 7.28 4.81 -5.33
C ALA A 56 7.93 5.27 -4.02
N ILE A 57 8.27 4.34 -3.12
CA ILE A 57 8.98 4.61 -1.86
C ILE A 57 10.38 5.20 -2.15
N ALA A 58 11.09 4.63 -3.11
CA ALA A 58 12.40 5.14 -3.53
C ALA A 58 12.28 6.54 -4.18
N GLU A 59 11.28 6.76 -5.04
CA GLU A 59 11.00 8.05 -5.66
C GLU A 59 10.62 9.13 -4.63
N LEU A 60 9.92 8.75 -3.56
CA LEU A 60 9.61 9.64 -2.43
C LEU A 60 10.84 9.99 -1.58
N GLY A 61 11.94 9.28 -1.72
CA GLY A 61 13.13 9.47 -0.89
C GLY A 61 12.90 9.09 0.58
N LEU A 62 12.04 8.11 0.85
CA LEU A 62 11.77 7.67 2.22
C LEU A 62 12.99 6.89 2.78
N PRO A 63 13.48 7.24 3.99
CA PRO A 63 14.56 6.50 4.61
C PRO A 63 14.12 5.06 4.95
N ALA A 64 15.04 4.10 4.85
CA ALA A 64 14.75 2.67 5.04
C ALA A 64 14.19 2.36 6.44
N ASP A 65 14.58 3.13 7.45
CA ASP A 65 14.11 3.03 8.83
C ASP A 65 12.91 3.94 9.15
N GLY A 66 12.36 4.63 8.14
CA GLY A 66 11.30 5.63 8.29
C GLY A 66 9.90 5.13 7.94
N TYR A 67 9.76 4.01 7.24
CA TYR A 67 8.46 3.53 6.79
C TYR A 67 8.18 2.07 7.15
N GLY A 68 6.90 1.73 7.10
CA GLY A 68 6.42 0.36 7.26
C GLY A 68 5.28 0.04 6.32
N ILE A 69 5.04 -1.25 6.09
CA ILE A 69 4.02 -1.76 5.16
C ILE A 69 3.27 -2.90 5.82
N THR A 70 1.94 -2.84 5.77
CA THR A 70 1.06 -3.90 6.26
C THR A 70 -0.26 -3.93 5.48
N ASN A 71 -1.14 -4.86 5.83
CA ASN A 71 -2.47 -4.98 5.26
C ASN A 71 -3.55 -4.98 6.35
N VAL A 72 -4.79 -4.68 5.96
CA VAL A 72 -5.98 -4.82 6.81
C VAL A 72 -6.16 -6.29 7.21
N VAL A 73 -6.12 -7.20 6.23
CA VAL A 73 -6.20 -8.64 6.42
C VAL A 73 -4.81 -9.24 6.28
N MET A 74 -4.43 -10.15 7.18
CA MET A 74 -3.09 -10.73 7.23
C MET A 74 -2.96 -12.09 6.54
N CYS A 75 -4.04 -12.62 5.96
CA CYS A 75 -4.06 -13.91 5.29
C CYS A 75 -4.55 -13.73 3.84
N HIS A 76 -3.96 -14.47 2.91
CA HIS A 76 -4.33 -14.43 1.49
C HIS A 76 -5.76 -14.94 1.29
N PRO A 77 -6.68 -14.13 0.72
CA PRO A 77 -7.99 -14.59 0.35
C PRO A 77 -7.93 -15.34 -0.99
N PRO A 78 -8.57 -16.52 -1.12
CA PRO A 78 -8.57 -17.30 -2.35
C PRO A 78 -9.01 -16.47 -3.56
N GLY A 79 -8.27 -16.56 -4.66
CA GLY A 79 -8.53 -15.80 -5.88
C GLY A 79 -8.41 -14.29 -5.74
N ASN A 80 -7.77 -13.80 -4.67
CA ASN A 80 -7.71 -12.37 -4.31
C ASN A 80 -9.09 -11.72 -4.14
N VAL A 81 -10.11 -12.52 -3.80
CA VAL A 81 -11.46 -12.01 -3.52
C VAL A 81 -11.53 -11.57 -2.06
N PHE A 82 -11.75 -10.29 -1.86
CA PHE A 82 -11.83 -9.74 -0.50
C PHE A 82 -12.98 -10.36 0.30
N ASP A 83 -12.68 -10.81 1.51
CA ASP A 83 -13.65 -11.33 2.46
C ASP A 83 -13.93 -10.31 3.58
N PRO A 84 -15.12 -9.68 3.59
CA PRO A 84 -15.50 -8.75 4.64
C PRO A 84 -15.52 -9.37 6.05
N LYS A 85 -15.88 -10.67 6.17
CA LYS A 85 -15.89 -11.39 7.45
C LYS A 85 -14.46 -11.56 7.98
N ALA A 86 -13.51 -11.85 7.09
CA ALA A 86 -12.10 -11.90 7.46
C ALA A 86 -11.59 -10.53 7.91
N ALA A 87 -12.00 -9.44 7.26
CA ALA A 87 -11.63 -8.09 7.68
C ALA A 87 -12.13 -7.75 9.09
N VAL A 88 -13.38 -8.12 9.40
CA VAL A 88 -13.93 -7.96 10.76
C VAL A 88 -13.14 -8.77 11.77
N ALA A 89 -12.85 -10.04 11.48
CA ALA A 89 -12.07 -10.91 12.36
C ALA A 89 -10.60 -10.44 12.53
N CYS A 90 -10.02 -9.80 11.50
CA CYS A 90 -8.68 -9.21 11.55
C CYS A 90 -8.62 -7.84 12.24
N ARG A 91 -9.75 -7.19 12.48
CA ARG A 91 -9.80 -5.83 13.04
C ARG A 91 -9.00 -5.68 14.34
N PRO A 92 -9.09 -6.58 15.34
CA PRO A 92 -8.29 -6.46 16.56
C PRO A 92 -6.78 -6.45 16.29
N TRP A 93 -6.32 -7.25 15.32
CA TRP A 93 -4.92 -7.27 14.92
C TRP A 93 -4.47 -6.01 14.18
N LEU A 94 -5.35 -5.42 13.37
CA LEU A 94 -5.08 -4.12 12.73
C LEU A 94 -4.92 -3.03 13.78
N GLU A 95 -5.86 -2.94 14.74
CA GLU A 95 -5.78 -1.94 15.84
C GLU A 95 -4.52 -2.12 16.68
N LEU A 96 -4.16 -3.36 17.01
CA LEU A 96 -2.93 -3.65 17.74
C LEU A 96 -1.68 -3.20 16.94
N LYS A 97 -1.61 -3.49 15.65
CA LYS A 97 -0.51 -3.04 14.79
C LYS A 97 -0.41 -1.51 14.76
N LEU A 98 -1.53 -0.82 14.58
CA LEU A 98 -1.57 0.65 14.55
C LEU A 98 -1.15 1.26 15.88
N ALA A 99 -1.50 0.63 17.00
CA ALA A 99 -1.09 1.06 18.32
C ALA A 99 0.41 0.85 18.57
N LEU A 100 0.95 -0.34 18.22
CA LEU A 100 2.36 -0.69 18.42
C LEU A 100 3.30 0.09 17.49
N LEU A 101 2.94 0.25 16.22
CA LEU A 101 3.74 0.97 15.24
C LEU A 101 3.63 2.48 15.42
N ALA A 102 2.51 2.98 15.94
CA ALA A 102 2.21 4.37 16.22
C ALA A 102 2.69 5.36 15.13
N PRO A 103 2.39 5.13 13.82
CA PRO A 103 2.89 5.97 12.75
C PRO A 103 2.38 7.40 12.88
N GLU A 104 3.17 8.38 12.44
CA GLU A 104 2.76 9.78 12.35
C GLU A 104 1.83 10.01 11.16
N VAL A 105 2.07 9.33 10.03
CA VAL A 105 1.28 9.43 8.79
C VAL A 105 0.86 8.04 8.33
N ILE A 106 -0.38 7.90 7.87
CA ILE A 106 -0.90 6.67 7.25
C ILE A 106 -1.24 6.94 5.78
N VAL A 107 -0.71 6.10 4.89
CA VAL A 107 -1.06 6.08 3.47
C VAL A 107 -1.88 4.81 3.19
N THR A 108 -3.16 4.96 2.85
CA THR A 108 -4.00 3.80 2.49
C THR A 108 -3.91 3.52 0.99
N LEU A 109 -3.70 2.24 0.65
CA LEU A 109 -3.59 1.75 -0.71
C LEU A 109 -4.89 1.04 -1.12
N GLY A 110 -5.76 1.79 -1.78
CA GLY A 110 -7.06 1.33 -2.25
C GLY A 110 -8.21 1.55 -1.27
N GLY A 111 -9.43 1.47 -1.81
CA GLY A 111 -10.65 1.83 -1.06
C GLY A 111 -10.99 0.88 0.10
N ARG A 112 -10.51 -0.36 0.08
CA ARG A 112 -10.77 -1.28 1.20
C ARG A 112 -9.89 -0.97 2.40
N ALA A 113 -8.64 -0.59 2.17
CA ALA A 113 -7.75 -0.09 3.22
C ALA A 113 -8.29 1.21 3.83
N LEU A 114 -8.78 2.14 2.99
CA LEU A 114 -9.41 3.36 3.46
C LEU A 114 -10.65 3.06 4.31
N ARG A 115 -11.58 2.24 3.81
CA ARG A 115 -12.81 1.89 4.56
C ARG A 115 -12.55 1.10 5.85
N ALA A 116 -11.42 0.43 5.97
CA ALA A 116 -11.04 -0.20 7.23
C ALA A 116 -10.75 0.83 8.33
N LEU A 117 -10.32 2.04 7.97
CA LEU A 117 -10.10 3.15 8.90
C LEU A 117 -11.32 4.09 8.97
N GLU A 118 -11.93 4.37 7.82
CA GLU A 118 -13.09 5.27 7.65
C GLU A 118 -14.23 4.51 6.92
N PRO A 119 -15.12 3.82 7.63
CA PRO A 119 -16.18 2.99 7.03
C PRO A 119 -17.12 3.76 6.09
N THR A 120 -17.33 5.05 6.33
CA THR A 120 -18.21 5.93 5.56
C THR A 120 -17.54 6.58 4.34
N SER A 121 -16.25 6.28 4.08
CA SER A 121 -15.52 6.86 2.94
C SER A 121 -16.19 6.50 1.60
N GLY A 122 -16.09 7.43 0.65
CA GLY A 122 -16.72 7.34 -0.66
C GLY A 122 -16.06 6.34 -1.64
N ARG A 123 -16.22 6.61 -2.93
CA ARG A 123 -15.61 5.78 -3.99
C ARG A 123 -14.08 5.97 -4.00
N PRO A 124 -13.28 4.90 -4.14
CA PRO A 124 -11.82 4.97 -4.05
C PRO A 124 -11.18 6.01 -4.99
N LEU A 125 -11.68 6.14 -6.21
CA LEU A 125 -11.15 7.10 -7.18
C LEU A 125 -11.43 8.56 -6.78
N ALA A 126 -12.57 8.83 -6.16
CA ALA A 126 -12.93 10.17 -5.70
C ALA A 126 -12.17 10.58 -4.43
N GLU A 127 -11.71 9.59 -3.65
CA GLU A 127 -11.00 9.79 -2.40
C GLU A 127 -9.48 9.84 -2.56
N ALA A 128 -8.95 9.23 -3.63
CA ALA A 128 -7.52 9.19 -3.90
C ALA A 128 -6.95 10.61 -4.07
N GLY A 129 -5.77 10.84 -3.48
CA GLY A 129 -5.07 12.13 -3.51
C GLY A 129 -5.68 13.21 -2.61
N ARG A 130 -6.67 12.90 -1.77
CA ARG A 130 -7.33 13.85 -0.87
C ARG A 130 -6.89 13.61 0.58
N PRO A 131 -5.92 14.39 1.10
CA PRO A 131 -5.46 14.25 2.47
C PRO A 131 -6.57 14.59 3.47
N ARG A 132 -6.56 13.90 4.61
CA ARG A 132 -7.51 14.10 5.72
C ARG A 132 -6.87 13.75 7.05
N SER A 133 -7.63 13.85 8.13
CA SER A 133 -7.19 13.43 9.47
C SER A 133 -7.94 12.17 9.90
N TRP A 134 -7.21 11.22 10.47
CA TRP A 134 -7.77 10.04 11.14
C TRP A 134 -7.19 9.93 12.55
N ARG A 135 -8.06 10.04 13.56
CA ARG A 135 -7.67 10.03 14.98
C ARG A 135 -6.51 11.01 15.29
N GLY A 136 -6.58 12.21 14.71
CA GLY A 136 -5.57 13.26 14.89
C GLY A 136 -4.29 13.09 14.07
N ARG A 137 -4.20 12.10 13.19
CA ARG A 137 -3.03 11.82 12.33
C ARG A 137 -3.36 12.10 10.87
N PRO A 138 -2.42 12.63 10.07
CA PRO A 138 -2.58 12.69 8.64
C PRO A 138 -2.85 11.33 8.02
N LEU A 139 -3.90 11.26 7.20
CA LEU A 139 -4.29 10.10 6.42
C LEU A 139 -4.31 10.48 4.94
N TYR A 140 -3.57 9.74 4.11
CA TYR A 140 -3.49 10.00 2.68
C TYR A 140 -3.98 8.79 1.89
N PRO A 141 -5.19 8.84 1.29
CA PRO A 141 -5.68 7.78 0.42
C PRO A 141 -5.00 7.81 -0.94
N MET A 142 -4.56 6.66 -1.42
CA MET A 142 -4.08 6.43 -2.79
C MET A 142 -4.85 5.28 -3.44
N LEU A 143 -4.82 5.20 -4.77
CA LEU A 143 -5.25 3.99 -5.47
C LEU A 143 -4.37 2.81 -5.04
N HIS A 144 -4.92 1.58 -5.10
CA HIS A 144 -4.08 0.40 -4.92
C HIS A 144 -3.11 0.27 -6.10
N PRO A 145 -1.81 -0.04 -5.88
CA PRO A 145 -0.84 -0.13 -6.99
C PRO A 145 -1.29 -1.08 -8.12
N ALA A 146 -1.96 -2.19 -7.79
CA ALA A 146 -2.50 -3.11 -8.79
C ALA A 146 -3.56 -2.49 -9.74
N ALA A 147 -4.19 -1.39 -9.36
CA ALA A 147 -5.16 -0.70 -10.23
C ALA A 147 -4.46 -0.05 -11.43
N THR A 148 -3.21 0.39 -11.28
CA THR A 148 -2.43 1.05 -12.34
C THR A 148 -2.15 0.14 -13.55
N PHE A 149 -2.19 -1.19 -13.33
CA PHE A 149 -1.99 -2.17 -14.41
C PHE A 149 -3.23 -2.37 -15.29
N ARG A 150 -4.39 -1.85 -14.86
CA ARG A 150 -5.66 -2.06 -15.57
C ARG A 150 -5.97 -0.95 -16.56
N ARG A 151 -5.61 0.31 -16.27
CA ARG A 151 -5.94 1.49 -17.09
C ARG A 151 -4.87 2.55 -16.96
N ARG A 152 -4.52 3.19 -18.11
CA ARG A 152 -3.59 4.32 -18.13
C ARG A 152 -4.02 5.46 -17.20
N ALA A 153 -5.30 5.82 -17.20
CA ALA A 153 -5.83 6.88 -16.33
C ALA A 153 -5.56 6.61 -14.83
N PHE A 154 -5.53 5.35 -14.37
CA PHE A 154 -5.19 5.01 -12.99
C PHE A 154 -3.69 5.13 -12.72
N ARG A 155 -2.87 4.90 -13.72
CA ARG A 155 -1.43 5.17 -13.64
C ARG A 155 -1.17 6.66 -13.52
N ASP A 156 -1.77 7.45 -14.40
CA ASP A 156 -1.62 8.91 -14.39
C ASP A 156 -2.13 9.52 -13.07
N GLN A 157 -3.21 8.97 -12.49
CA GLN A 157 -3.70 9.37 -11.17
C GLN A 157 -2.72 8.98 -10.05
N TRP A 158 -2.18 7.75 -10.09
CA TRP A 158 -1.17 7.29 -9.12
C TRP A 158 0.05 8.20 -9.11
N ASP A 159 0.53 8.59 -10.28
CA ASP A 159 1.70 9.43 -10.43
C ASP A 159 1.46 10.83 -9.85
N ARG A 160 0.31 11.45 -10.14
CA ARG A 160 -0.09 12.74 -9.53
C ARG A 160 -0.26 12.65 -8.02
N ASP A 161 -0.86 11.54 -7.54
CA ASP A 161 -1.07 11.34 -6.10
C ASP A 161 0.27 11.14 -5.38
N LEU A 162 1.26 10.52 -6.03
CA LEU A 162 2.60 10.33 -5.47
C LEU A 162 3.35 11.66 -5.35
N GLU A 163 3.28 12.53 -6.37
CA GLU A 163 3.86 13.88 -6.33
C GLU A 163 3.23 14.71 -5.21
N ARG A 164 1.90 14.65 -5.08
CA ARG A 164 1.19 15.32 -4.00
C ARG A 164 1.57 14.75 -2.63
N LEU A 165 1.68 13.43 -2.49
CA LEU A 165 2.11 12.78 -1.25
C LEU A 165 3.51 13.28 -0.84
N HIS A 166 4.45 13.37 -1.79
CA HIS A 166 5.79 13.90 -1.53
C HIS A 166 5.71 15.33 -0.91
N SER A 167 4.92 16.22 -1.52
CA SER A 167 4.73 17.57 -1.01
C SER A 167 4.09 17.58 0.38
N MET A 168 3.07 16.75 0.61
CA MET A 168 2.38 16.65 1.89
C MET A 168 3.26 16.05 2.99
N VAL A 169 4.09 15.05 2.68
CA VAL A 169 5.05 14.46 3.64
C VAL A 169 6.08 15.51 4.08
N ASN A 170 6.60 16.33 3.16
CA ASN A 170 7.50 17.42 3.52
C ASN A 170 6.84 18.47 4.43
N GLN A 171 5.54 18.72 4.23
CA GLN A 171 4.78 19.63 5.09
C GLN A 171 4.48 19.02 6.47
N TRP A 172 4.08 17.74 6.54
CA TRP A 172 3.74 17.08 7.80
C TRP A 172 4.95 16.66 8.63
N MET A 173 6.06 16.35 7.96
CA MET A 173 7.29 15.84 8.56
C MET A 173 8.52 16.52 7.95
N PRO A 174 8.76 17.82 8.25
CA PRO A 174 9.90 18.56 7.69
C PRO A 174 11.22 17.84 7.93
N GLY A 175 12.04 17.73 6.88
CA GLY A 175 13.34 17.05 6.94
C GLY A 175 13.30 15.51 7.00
N PHE A 176 12.12 14.90 6.84
CA PHE A 176 11.99 13.44 6.87
C PHE A 176 12.41 12.77 5.56
N LEU A 177 12.11 13.39 4.41
CA LEU A 177 12.54 12.88 3.12
C LEU A 177 14.01 13.23 2.88
N SER A 178 14.75 12.31 2.23
CA SER A 178 16.09 12.66 1.77
C SER A 178 16.03 13.81 0.77
N SER A 179 17.02 14.68 0.78
CA SER A 179 17.08 15.93 0.00
C SER A 179 17.21 15.73 -1.53
N SER A 180 16.94 14.55 -2.05
CA SER A 180 16.90 14.31 -3.49
C SER A 180 15.60 14.90 -4.05
N PRO A 181 15.65 15.85 -5.01
CA PRO A 181 14.44 16.37 -5.60
C PRO A 181 13.70 15.23 -6.30
N PHE A 182 12.39 15.16 -6.12
CA PHE A 182 11.50 14.29 -6.89
C PHE A 182 11.82 14.53 -8.38
N PRO A 183 12.40 13.57 -9.11
CA PRO A 183 12.86 13.85 -10.47
C PRO A 183 11.65 14.24 -11.32
N PRO A 184 11.73 15.32 -12.14
CA PRO A 184 10.67 15.62 -13.08
C PRO A 184 10.51 14.41 -14.01
N ARG A 185 9.34 13.81 -14.02
CA ARG A 185 9.05 12.68 -14.90
C ARG A 185 9.00 13.21 -16.33
N GLY A 186 10.03 12.88 -17.10
CA GLY A 186 9.99 13.05 -18.55
C GLY A 186 8.80 12.27 -19.16
N PRO A 187 8.31 12.63 -20.36
CA PRO A 187 7.25 11.90 -21.02
C PRO A 187 7.63 10.40 -21.08
N ALA A 188 6.66 9.54 -20.74
CA ALA A 188 6.86 8.08 -20.76
C ALA A 188 7.46 7.66 -22.11
N PRO A 189 8.54 6.83 -22.13
CA PRO A 189 9.11 6.39 -23.40
C PRO A 189 8.03 5.71 -24.21
N LEU A 190 7.79 6.25 -25.42
CA LEU A 190 6.95 5.63 -26.44
C LEU A 190 7.51 4.23 -26.67
N GLY A 191 6.68 3.21 -26.46
CA GLY A 191 7.08 1.80 -26.55
C GLY A 191 7.83 1.52 -27.84
N SER A 192 9.01 0.96 -27.74
CA SER A 192 9.78 0.44 -28.86
C SER A 192 8.94 -0.62 -29.59
N PRO A 193 8.87 -0.60 -30.93
CA PRO A 193 8.16 -1.64 -31.67
C PRO A 193 8.84 -3.00 -31.42
N SER A 194 8.04 -3.97 -31.05
CA SER A 194 8.40 -5.38 -30.88
C SER A 194 9.12 -5.87 -32.15
N SER A 195 10.41 -6.16 -32.04
CA SER A 195 11.15 -6.91 -33.08
C SER A 195 10.62 -8.35 -33.09
N LYS A 196 9.87 -8.68 -34.13
CA LYS A 196 9.52 -10.06 -34.47
C LYS A 196 10.80 -10.84 -34.73
N VAL A 197 11.22 -11.68 -33.82
CA VAL A 197 12.21 -12.72 -34.09
C VAL A 197 11.51 -13.84 -34.80
N ALA A 198 11.81 -13.99 -36.10
CA ALA A 198 11.42 -15.13 -36.89
C ALA A 198 12.31 -16.33 -36.52
N PHE A 199 11.71 -17.40 -36.02
CA PHE A 199 12.37 -18.70 -35.98
C PHE A 199 12.25 -19.38 -37.35
N LYS A 200 13.41 -19.70 -37.93
CA LYS A 200 13.55 -20.74 -38.93
C LYS A 200 13.69 -22.09 -38.26
#